data_4e1201ea60d0d97497f49b6c1091d9e9
#
_entry.id   4e1201ea60d0d97497f49b6c1091d9e9
#
_cell.length_a   1.000
_cell.length_b   1.000
_cell.length_c   1.000
_cell.angle_alpha   90.00
_cell.angle_beta   90.00
_cell.angle_gamma   90.00
#
_symmetry.space_group_name_H-M   'P 1'
#
loop_
_entity.id
_entity.type
_entity.pdbx_description
1 polymer ?
#
loop_
_entity_poly.entity_id
_entity_poly.type
_entity_poly.pdbx_seq_one_letter_code
_entity_poly.pdbx_strand_id
1 'polypeptide(L)'
;MKSRSLARRRPRRIVPASAAPHSPDSPTSDRRTLLPRSWRGVRLVTALVVACAAAGAAIGWLSPVTPSRGEGARAVIGNGHDGPLDMAWIPGGTFLMGSDAKAAQPNERPAHRATVRGFWLDRHDVTNAEFRRFVDATGYVTTAERKPDWNALKAQLPPGTPRPPDSALVPGALVFVGTAGPVPLDDYARWWRFLPGANWRHPDGPGSTIAGKDDYPVVQVSYDDARAYAQWAGKRLPTEAEWEFAARGGLEQADYAWGNQLKPAGRQMANIWEGQQPQPFPVVDARSGKPAAPSPVGTYPPNGYGLYDMAGNVWQWVADWYRADAFLLAVESGRPVADPQGPADSWDPTEPGVPPHAPKRVIRGGSFLCNESYCQSYRPSARRGVDPEAGMSHLGFRLAMDERAWLALRGHKHAGANATD
;
A
#
# COMPACT_ATOMS: atom_id res chain seq x y z
N MET A 1 36.85 33.17 -53.26
CA MET A 1 37.18 32.29 -54.43
C MET A 1 36.97 30.83 -54.06
N LYS A 2 36.18 30.15 -54.87
CA LYS A 2 35.97 28.70 -55.01
C LYS A 2 35.29 27.90 -53.89
N SER A 3 33.98 27.79 -54.05
CA SER A 3 33.07 26.72 -53.72
C SER A 3 33.61 25.31 -54.02
N ARG A 4 33.36 24.33 -53.11
CA ARG A 4 33.17 22.94 -53.51
C ARG A 4 32.02 22.30 -52.67
N SER A 5 30.97 22.08 -53.37
CA SER A 5 29.84 21.20 -53.08
C SER A 5 30.32 19.75 -52.91
N LEU A 6 29.76 19.02 -51.90
CA LEU A 6 29.75 17.57 -51.88
C LEU A 6 28.38 17.06 -51.47
N ALA A 7 27.92 16.16 -52.33
CA ALA A 7 26.60 15.65 -52.50
C ALA A 7 26.03 14.83 -51.32
N ARG A 8 24.74 14.96 -51.08
CA ARG A 8 23.87 14.10 -50.27
C ARG A 8 23.82 12.68 -50.90
N ARG A 9 24.09 11.63 -50.10
CA ARG A 9 23.63 10.27 -50.38
C ARG A 9 22.48 9.91 -49.41
N ARG A 10 21.34 9.62 -49.97
CA ARG A 10 20.15 9.00 -49.27
C ARG A 10 20.42 7.51 -49.03
N PRO A 11 20.05 6.92 -47.90
CA PRO A 11 19.98 5.46 -47.77
C PRO A 11 18.62 4.92 -48.30
N ARG A 12 18.71 3.74 -48.87
CA ARG A 12 17.64 2.98 -49.52
C ARG A 12 16.65 2.42 -48.49
N ARG A 13 15.38 2.51 -48.83
CA ARG A 13 14.27 1.75 -48.24
C ARG A 13 14.48 0.27 -48.51
N ILE A 14 14.29 -0.57 -47.48
CA ILE A 14 14.07 -2.00 -47.60
C ILE A 14 12.62 -2.25 -47.19
N VAL A 15 11.85 -2.86 -48.13
CA VAL A 15 10.47 -3.30 -47.97
C VAL A 15 10.48 -4.75 -47.50
N PRO A 16 9.67 -5.18 -46.52
CA PRO A 16 9.54 -6.58 -46.19
C PRO A 16 8.46 -7.24 -47.05
N ALA A 17 8.76 -8.45 -47.51
CA ALA A 17 7.87 -9.30 -48.27
C ALA A 17 6.85 -10.04 -47.39
N SER A 18 5.62 -10.09 -47.87
CA SER A 18 4.47 -10.85 -47.42
C SER A 18 4.61 -12.33 -47.71
N ALA A 19 4.19 -13.21 -46.81
CA ALA A 19 3.62 -14.52 -47.15
C ALA A 19 2.80 -15.08 -45.97
N ALA A 20 1.51 -15.27 -46.21
CA ALA A 20 0.61 -16.23 -45.58
C ALA A 20 0.16 -17.19 -46.71
N PRO A 21 -0.72 -18.19 -46.54
CA PRO A 21 -0.94 -19.17 -45.47
C PRO A 21 -1.04 -20.61 -46.03
N HIS A 22 -1.11 -21.64 -45.20
CA HIS A 22 -1.72 -22.92 -45.58
C HIS A 22 -2.22 -23.69 -44.35
N SER A 23 -3.54 -23.94 -44.35
CA SER A 23 -4.16 -25.12 -43.71
C SER A 23 -4.09 -26.33 -44.60
N PRO A 24 -4.14 -27.55 -44.10
CA PRO A 24 -5.10 -28.52 -44.63
C PRO A 24 -5.84 -29.38 -43.58
N ASP A 25 -7.13 -29.52 -43.82
CA ASP A 25 -7.99 -30.69 -43.89
C ASP A 25 -7.95 -31.80 -42.85
N SER A 26 -9.15 -32.05 -42.37
CA SER A 26 -9.62 -33.27 -41.69
C SER A 26 -9.72 -34.47 -42.66
N PRO A 27 -9.73 -35.67 -42.12
CA PRO A 27 -10.72 -36.64 -42.63
C PRO A 27 -11.55 -37.33 -41.56
N THR A 28 -12.80 -37.41 -41.87
CA THR A 28 -13.84 -38.29 -41.34
C THR A 28 -13.51 -39.76 -41.50
N SER A 29 -13.79 -40.61 -40.50
CA SER A 29 -14.19 -42.00 -40.76
C SER A 29 -15.07 -42.55 -39.64
N ASP A 30 -16.24 -42.89 -40.12
CA ASP A 30 -17.32 -43.68 -39.56
C ASP A 30 -16.87 -45.13 -39.27
N ARG A 31 -17.15 -45.70 -38.10
CA ARG A 31 -17.33 -47.14 -37.89
C ARG A 31 -18.27 -47.44 -36.74
N ARG A 32 -19.46 -47.86 -37.12
CA ARG A 32 -20.37 -48.64 -36.26
C ARG A 32 -19.76 -49.99 -35.94
N THR A 33 -19.92 -50.46 -34.67
CA THR A 33 -20.26 -51.89 -34.40
C THR A 33 -20.60 -52.07 -32.89
N LEU A 34 -21.81 -52.54 -32.65
CA LEU A 34 -22.28 -53.68 -31.84
C LEU A 34 -22.08 -53.66 -30.32
N LEU A 35 -23.21 -53.48 -29.63
CA LEU A 35 -23.44 -53.83 -28.24
C LEU A 35 -23.65 -55.36 -28.04
N PRO A 36 -23.25 -55.95 -26.91
CA PRO A 36 -23.91 -57.13 -26.38
C PRO A 36 -24.69 -56.83 -25.09
N ARG A 37 -25.78 -57.54 -25.03
CA ARG A 37 -26.84 -57.55 -24.01
C ARG A 37 -26.36 -58.27 -22.72
N SER A 38 -26.39 -57.61 -21.54
CA SER A 38 -26.74 -58.25 -20.25
C SER A 38 -26.97 -57.18 -19.19
N TRP A 39 -28.23 -56.79 -19.05
CA TRP A 39 -28.65 -55.86 -17.98
C TRP A 39 -29.87 -56.45 -17.28
N ARG A 40 -29.62 -57.20 -16.17
CA ARG A 40 -30.63 -57.53 -15.16
C ARG A 40 -30.03 -57.62 -13.76
N GLY A 41 -29.36 -56.60 -13.27
CA GLY A 41 -28.81 -56.61 -11.91
C GLY A 41 -28.54 -55.25 -11.27
N VAL A 42 -28.74 -54.13 -11.97
CA VAL A 42 -28.26 -52.81 -11.52
C VAL A 42 -29.40 -51.86 -11.10
N ARG A 43 -30.68 -52.31 -11.10
CA ARG A 43 -31.81 -51.38 -10.82
C ARG A 43 -32.16 -51.20 -9.37
N LEU A 44 -31.56 -51.89 -8.41
CA LEU A 44 -31.88 -51.72 -6.98
C LEU A 44 -30.85 -50.88 -6.18
N VAL A 45 -29.64 -50.75 -6.67
CA VAL A 45 -28.58 -49.97 -5.95
C VAL A 45 -28.60 -48.48 -6.40
N THR A 46 -29.05 -48.21 -7.61
CA THR A 46 -29.09 -46.80 -8.12
C THR A 46 -30.25 -46.00 -7.50
N ALA A 47 -31.32 -46.62 -7.05
CA ALA A 47 -32.44 -45.91 -6.41
C ALA A 47 -32.11 -45.44 -4.98
N LEU A 48 -31.24 -46.12 -4.25
CA LEU A 48 -30.86 -45.72 -2.89
C LEU A 48 -29.81 -44.61 -2.86
N VAL A 49 -28.91 -44.54 -3.86
CA VAL A 49 -27.90 -43.49 -3.95
C VAL A 49 -28.49 -42.14 -4.42
N VAL A 50 -29.51 -42.18 -5.29
CA VAL A 50 -30.20 -40.97 -5.75
C VAL A 50 -31.10 -40.39 -4.66
N ALA A 51 -31.71 -41.23 -3.78
CA ALA A 51 -32.51 -40.75 -2.66
C ALA A 51 -31.64 -40.07 -1.56
N CYS A 52 -30.42 -40.59 -1.31
CA CYS A 52 -29.49 -39.96 -0.35
C CYS A 52 -28.89 -38.67 -0.89
N ALA A 53 -28.62 -38.56 -2.20
CA ALA A 53 -28.12 -37.34 -2.82
C ALA A 53 -29.19 -36.23 -2.87
N ALA A 54 -30.46 -36.59 -3.09
CA ALA A 54 -31.58 -35.62 -3.08
C ALA A 54 -31.91 -35.12 -1.68
N ALA A 55 -31.78 -35.95 -0.63
CA ALA A 55 -31.97 -35.52 0.76
C ALA A 55 -30.81 -34.62 1.25
N GLY A 56 -29.57 -34.89 0.83
CA GLY A 56 -28.41 -34.06 1.14
C GLY A 56 -28.48 -32.70 0.44
N ALA A 57 -28.96 -32.64 -0.80
CA ALA A 57 -29.11 -31.41 -1.56
C ALA A 57 -30.27 -30.51 -1.02
N ALA A 58 -31.37 -31.13 -0.52
CA ALA A 58 -32.51 -30.39 0.03
C ALA A 58 -32.20 -29.76 1.39
N ILE A 59 -31.31 -30.36 2.21
CA ILE A 59 -30.89 -29.78 3.50
C ILE A 59 -29.86 -28.66 3.28
N GLY A 60 -29.04 -28.72 2.22
CA GLY A 60 -28.09 -27.67 1.85
C GLY A 60 -28.73 -26.40 1.27
N TRP A 61 -29.98 -26.49 0.76
CA TRP A 61 -30.68 -25.35 0.15
C TRP A 61 -31.62 -24.59 1.11
N LEU A 62 -31.80 -25.08 2.34
CA LEU A 62 -32.69 -24.48 3.34
C LEU A 62 -31.96 -23.80 4.50
N SER A 63 -30.66 -23.79 4.49
CA SER A 63 -29.89 -22.88 5.34
C SER A 63 -29.57 -21.63 4.51
N PRO A 64 -30.23 -20.50 4.71
CA PRO A 64 -29.65 -19.26 4.28
C PRO A 64 -28.36 -19.16 5.08
N VAL A 65 -27.20 -19.23 4.41
CA VAL A 65 -25.99 -18.64 4.91
C VAL A 65 -26.29 -17.13 4.92
N THR A 66 -26.98 -16.69 5.94
CA THR A 66 -26.91 -15.31 6.37
C THR A 66 -25.42 -15.12 6.66
N PRO A 67 -24.70 -14.24 5.91
CA PRO A 67 -23.45 -13.75 6.45
C PRO A 67 -23.87 -13.24 7.84
N SER A 68 -23.26 -13.80 8.88
CA SER A 68 -23.36 -13.19 10.19
C SER A 68 -22.79 -11.79 9.97
N ARG A 69 -23.68 -10.81 9.79
CA ARG A 69 -23.40 -9.47 10.24
C ARG A 69 -23.14 -9.68 11.72
N GLY A 70 -21.87 -9.87 12.07
CA GLY A 70 -21.44 -9.57 13.40
C GLY A 70 -22.05 -8.20 13.65
N GLU A 71 -22.94 -8.10 14.61
CA GLU A 71 -23.38 -6.81 15.14
C GLU A 71 -22.08 -6.03 15.30
N GLY A 72 -21.92 -4.97 14.50
CA GLY A 72 -20.64 -4.30 14.33
C GLY A 72 -20.18 -3.88 15.71
N ALA A 73 -19.16 -4.57 16.22
CA ALA A 73 -18.56 -4.22 17.48
C ALA A 73 -18.22 -2.73 17.35
N ARG A 74 -18.88 -1.92 18.16
CA ARG A 74 -18.76 -0.46 18.08
C ARG A 74 -17.29 -0.14 18.28
N ALA A 75 -16.70 0.62 17.35
CA ALA A 75 -15.28 0.98 17.42
C ALA A 75 -14.98 1.56 18.81
N VAL A 76 -13.97 1.01 19.49
CA VAL A 76 -13.54 1.47 20.81
C VAL A 76 -12.49 2.55 20.59
N ILE A 77 -12.85 3.80 20.92
CA ILE A 77 -11.96 4.94 20.76
C ILE A 77 -11.50 5.40 22.13
N GLY A 78 -10.19 5.55 22.30
CA GLY A 78 -9.57 6.04 23.52
C GLY A 78 -9.93 7.50 23.78
N ASN A 79 -10.28 7.79 25.03
CA ASN A 79 -10.73 9.10 25.51
C ASN A 79 -9.67 9.82 26.40
N GLY A 80 -8.45 9.27 26.47
CA GLY A 80 -7.37 9.73 27.34
C GLY A 80 -7.45 9.19 28.77
N HIS A 81 -8.58 8.53 29.14
CA HIS A 81 -8.82 7.91 30.44
C HIS A 81 -8.83 6.37 30.32
N ASP A 82 -9.65 5.80 29.45
CA ASP A 82 -9.79 4.35 29.27
C ASP A 82 -8.92 3.80 28.13
N GLY A 83 -8.32 4.68 27.36
CA GLY A 83 -7.37 4.41 26.28
C GLY A 83 -6.68 5.68 25.83
N PRO A 84 -5.60 5.60 25.03
CA PRO A 84 -4.90 6.78 24.51
C PRO A 84 -5.88 7.68 23.73
N LEU A 85 -5.80 8.98 23.96
CA LEU A 85 -6.71 9.93 23.31
C LEU A 85 -6.62 9.81 21.80
N ASP A 86 -7.80 9.70 21.17
CA ASP A 86 -8.00 9.62 19.71
C ASP A 86 -7.26 8.45 19.00
N MET A 87 -7.01 7.37 19.73
CA MET A 87 -6.59 6.11 19.15
C MET A 87 -7.73 5.10 19.16
N ALA A 88 -7.81 4.25 18.14
CA ALA A 88 -8.75 3.14 18.07
C ALA A 88 -8.13 1.88 18.66
N TRP A 89 -8.90 1.14 19.49
CA TRP A 89 -8.51 -0.19 19.93
C TRP A 89 -8.70 -1.21 18.82
N ILE A 90 -7.65 -1.90 18.47
CA ILE A 90 -7.66 -3.01 17.52
C ILE A 90 -7.58 -4.30 18.33
N PRO A 91 -8.63 -5.15 18.29
CA PRO A 91 -8.76 -6.25 19.26
C PRO A 91 -7.76 -7.38 19.05
N GLY A 92 -6.97 -7.33 17.96
CA GLY A 92 -6.11 -8.43 17.57
C GLY A 92 -6.90 -9.63 17.04
N GLY A 93 -6.20 -10.71 16.74
CA GLY A 93 -6.80 -11.94 16.22
C GLY A 93 -6.00 -12.55 15.08
N THR A 94 -6.51 -13.67 14.56
CA THR A 94 -5.91 -14.36 13.41
C THR A 94 -6.68 -13.99 12.16
N PHE A 95 -5.97 -13.61 11.11
CA PHE A 95 -6.54 -13.24 9.82
C PHE A 95 -5.74 -13.81 8.65
N LEU A 96 -6.27 -13.73 7.47
CA LEU A 96 -5.57 -14.08 6.24
C LEU A 96 -4.89 -12.82 5.69
N MET A 97 -3.57 -12.72 5.91
CA MET A 97 -2.71 -11.64 5.44
C MET A 97 -2.33 -11.85 3.98
N GLY A 98 -2.28 -10.76 3.21
CA GLY A 98 -2.04 -10.84 1.77
C GLY A 98 -3.32 -11.13 0.98
N SER A 99 -3.18 -11.53 -0.28
CA SER A 99 -4.32 -11.85 -1.14
C SER A 99 -3.93 -12.73 -2.32
N ASP A 100 -4.77 -13.73 -2.63
CA ASP A 100 -4.67 -14.54 -3.85
C ASP A 100 -5.64 -14.07 -4.95
N ALA A 101 -6.34 -12.96 -4.73
CA ALA A 101 -7.23 -12.35 -5.70
C ALA A 101 -6.51 -12.00 -7.02
N LYS A 102 -7.23 -11.96 -8.14
CA LYS A 102 -6.65 -11.68 -9.46
C LYS A 102 -5.85 -10.36 -9.52
N ALA A 103 -6.31 -9.36 -8.78
CA ALA A 103 -5.67 -8.03 -8.72
C ALA A 103 -4.42 -7.98 -7.83
N ALA A 104 -4.16 -9.02 -7.01
CA ALA A 104 -3.00 -9.04 -6.12
C ALA A 104 -1.69 -9.13 -6.90
N GLN A 105 -0.71 -8.33 -6.51
CA GLN A 105 0.63 -8.36 -7.06
C GLN A 105 1.41 -9.60 -6.56
N PRO A 106 2.50 -10.03 -7.21
CA PRO A 106 3.31 -11.16 -6.76
C PRO A 106 3.77 -11.06 -5.29
N ASN A 107 4.14 -9.87 -4.83
CA ASN A 107 4.60 -9.61 -3.47
C ASN A 107 3.49 -9.57 -2.40
N GLU A 108 2.22 -9.64 -2.81
CA GLU A 108 1.06 -9.79 -1.94
C GLU A 108 0.68 -11.26 -1.71
N ARG A 109 1.36 -12.19 -2.40
CA ARG A 109 1.08 -13.62 -2.46
C ARG A 109 2.17 -14.47 -1.82
N PRO A 110 1.83 -15.67 -1.38
CA PRO A 110 0.47 -16.18 -1.18
C PRO A 110 -0.20 -15.56 0.05
N ALA A 111 -1.54 -15.58 0.07
CA ALA A 111 -2.25 -15.25 1.29
C ALA A 111 -1.95 -16.30 2.39
N HIS A 112 -1.69 -15.87 3.61
CA HIS A 112 -1.28 -16.73 4.71
C HIS A 112 -1.86 -16.27 6.05
N ARG A 113 -1.96 -17.19 7.01
CA ARG A 113 -2.49 -16.85 8.33
C ARG A 113 -1.44 -16.17 9.18
N ALA A 114 -1.79 -14.97 9.67
CA ALA A 114 -1.03 -14.21 10.66
C ALA A 114 -1.92 -13.93 11.87
N THR A 115 -1.31 -13.87 13.05
CA THR A 115 -1.99 -13.52 14.30
C THR A 115 -1.33 -12.27 14.87
N VAL A 116 -2.12 -11.27 15.23
CA VAL A 116 -1.65 -10.05 15.90
C VAL A 116 -2.32 -9.93 17.28
N ARG A 117 -1.60 -9.41 18.25
CA ARG A 117 -2.17 -9.07 19.57
C ARG A 117 -3.01 -7.82 19.48
N GLY A 118 -3.82 -7.54 20.51
CA GLY A 118 -4.52 -6.26 20.63
C GLY A 118 -3.57 -5.08 20.84
N PHE A 119 -3.87 -3.96 20.19
CA PHE A 119 -3.07 -2.72 20.26
C PHE A 119 -3.94 -1.50 19.97
N TRP A 120 -3.44 -0.33 20.31
CA TRP A 120 -4.01 0.95 19.94
C TRP A 120 -3.38 1.44 18.64
N LEU A 121 -4.17 2.03 17.75
CA LEU A 121 -3.70 2.63 16.50
C LEU A 121 -4.28 4.04 16.33
N ASP A 122 -3.47 5.00 15.90
CA ASP A 122 -3.95 6.35 15.56
C ASP A 122 -5.08 6.24 14.54
N ARG A 123 -6.16 6.99 14.76
CA ARG A 123 -7.34 6.94 13.91
C ARG A 123 -7.09 7.52 12.52
N HIS A 124 -6.11 8.37 12.38
CA HIS A 124 -5.69 9.02 11.13
C HIS A 124 -4.17 9.11 11.06
N ASP A 125 -3.66 9.57 9.94
CA ASP A 125 -2.25 9.88 9.75
C ASP A 125 -1.83 11.04 10.65
N VAL A 126 -0.57 11.05 11.07
CA VAL A 126 0.01 12.20 11.80
C VAL A 126 -0.13 13.46 10.96
N THR A 127 -0.72 14.50 11.54
CA THR A 127 -1.02 15.75 10.87
C THR A 127 0.14 16.74 10.89
N ASN A 128 0.10 17.75 10.03
CA ASN A 128 1.06 18.86 10.04
C ASN A 128 1.11 19.57 11.40
N ALA A 129 -0.03 19.79 12.06
CA ALA A 129 -0.08 20.39 13.38
C ALA A 129 0.62 19.54 14.45
N GLU A 130 0.42 18.23 14.40
CA GLU A 130 1.03 17.28 15.32
C GLU A 130 2.53 17.19 15.11
N PHE A 131 2.98 17.08 13.86
CA PHE A 131 4.40 17.03 13.54
C PHE A 131 5.12 18.34 13.87
N ARG A 132 4.45 19.49 13.67
CA ARG A 132 4.98 20.79 14.07
C ARG A 132 5.25 20.84 15.58
N ARG A 133 4.32 20.36 16.43
CA ARG A 133 4.53 20.29 17.89
C ARG A 133 5.80 19.50 18.27
N PHE A 134 6.06 18.40 17.58
CA PHE A 134 7.28 17.63 17.76
C PHE A 134 8.53 18.44 17.41
N VAL A 135 8.53 19.05 16.22
CA VAL A 135 9.68 19.85 15.77
C VAL A 135 9.92 21.04 16.68
N ASP A 136 8.86 21.76 17.07
CA ASP A 136 8.95 22.92 17.97
C ASP A 136 9.48 22.53 19.38
N ALA A 137 9.10 21.34 19.86
CA ALA A 137 9.53 20.86 21.17
C ALA A 137 10.97 20.32 21.18
N THR A 138 11.48 19.84 20.03
CA THR A 138 12.76 19.10 19.98
C THR A 138 13.84 19.78 19.15
N GLY A 139 13.48 20.73 18.29
CA GLY A 139 14.38 21.28 17.26
C GLY A 139 14.77 20.25 16.19
N TYR A 140 13.96 19.19 16.00
CA TYR A 140 14.27 18.13 15.05
C TYR A 140 14.39 18.65 13.62
N VAL A 141 15.44 18.21 12.91
CA VAL A 141 15.68 18.52 11.50
C VAL A 141 15.44 17.23 10.69
N THR A 142 14.50 17.26 9.77
CA THR A 142 14.12 16.07 8.97
C THR A 142 15.20 15.69 7.96
N THR A 143 15.13 14.46 7.46
CA THR A 143 16.04 13.95 6.41
C THR A 143 16.03 14.86 5.18
N ALA A 144 14.86 15.32 4.75
CA ALA A 144 14.72 16.22 3.60
C ALA A 144 15.34 17.63 3.83
N GLU A 145 15.57 18.03 5.09
CA GLU A 145 16.20 19.30 5.47
C GLU A 145 17.73 19.19 5.67
N ARG A 146 18.27 17.95 5.59
CA ARG A 146 19.72 17.68 5.76
C ARG A 146 20.38 17.38 4.42
N LYS A 147 21.69 17.63 4.34
CA LYS A 147 22.49 17.16 3.20
C LYS A 147 22.39 15.64 3.12
N PRO A 148 22.07 15.05 1.94
CA PRO A 148 21.98 13.61 1.78
C PRO A 148 23.30 12.91 2.12
N ASP A 149 23.22 11.75 2.81
CA ASP A 149 24.37 10.88 3.00
C ASP A 149 24.65 10.09 1.71
N TRP A 150 25.86 10.27 1.16
CA TRP A 150 26.26 9.55 -0.05
C TRP A 150 26.27 8.03 0.13
N ASN A 151 26.60 7.51 1.31
CA ASN A 151 26.62 6.06 1.54
C ASN A 151 25.22 5.46 1.50
N ALA A 152 24.23 6.16 2.05
CA ALA A 152 22.83 5.77 1.97
C ALA A 152 22.33 5.83 0.51
N LEU A 153 22.55 6.94 -0.18
CA LEU A 153 22.19 7.08 -1.61
C LEU A 153 22.85 6.01 -2.48
N LYS A 154 24.16 5.75 -2.28
CA LYS A 154 24.93 4.76 -3.04
C LYS A 154 24.35 3.35 -2.91
N ALA A 155 23.76 3.02 -1.76
CA ALA A 155 23.13 1.72 -1.55
C ALA A 155 21.91 1.48 -2.45
N GLN A 156 21.28 2.55 -2.94
CA GLN A 156 20.13 2.52 -3.85
C GLN A 156 20.53 2.61 -5.34
N LEU A 157 21.80 2.73 -5.65
CA LEU A 157 22.29 2.96 -7.02
C LEU A 157 23.03 1.74 -7.57
N PRO A 158 23.11 1.60 -8.91
CA PRO A 158 23.89 0.54 -9.53
C PRO A 158 25.33 0.51 -9.00
N PRO A 159 25.92 -0.68 -8.78
CA PRO A 159 27.31 -0.80 -8.37
C PRO A 159 28.26 -0.03 -9.29
N GLY A 160 29.20 0.71 -8.71
CA GLY A 160 30.16 1.51 -9.49
C GLY A 160 29.67 2.91 -9.86
N THR A 161 28.44 3.31 -9.48
CA THR A 161 27.97 4.69 -9.68
C THR A 161 28.94 5.68 -9.03
N PRO A 162 29.50 6.66 -9.77
CA PRO A 162 30.44 7.61 -9.22
C PRO A 162 29.75 8.59 -8.27
N ARG A 163 30.47 9.02 -7.24
CA ARG A 163 29.97 10.07 -6.34
C ARG A 163 29.79 11.39 -7.12
N PRO A 164 28.60 12.00 -7.05
CA PRO A 164 28.38 13.33 -7.62
C PRO A 164 29.19 14.39 -6.85
N PRO A 165 29.43 15.58 -7.43
CA PRO A 165 30.04 16.69 -6.71
C PRO A 165 29.17 17.09 -5.51
N ASP A 166 29.80 17.57 -4.45
CA ASP A 166 29.12 17.96 -3.20
C ASP A 166 28.03 19.02 -3.40
N SER A 167 28.17 19.85 -4.43
CA SER A 167 27.17 20.85 -4.84
C SER A 167 25.86 20.24 -5.37
N ALA A 168 25.87 18.97 -5.76
CA ALA A 168 24.67 18.24 -6.18
C ALA A 168 23.98 17.51 -5.00
N LEU A 169 24.68 17.30 -3.88
CA LEU A 169 24.12 16.72 -2.67
C LEU A 169 23.48 17.80 -1.80
N VAL A 170 22.31 18.24 -2.21
CA VAL A 170 21.54 19.31 -1.55
C VAL A 170 20.31 18.76 -0.84
N PRO A 171 19.88 19.35 0.29
CA PRO A 171 18.60 19.01 0.92
C PRO A 171 17.43 19.14 -0.04
N GLY A 172 16.50 18.20 0.04
CA GLY A 172 15.34 18.17 -0.84
C GLY A 172 14.61 16.83 -0.78
N ALA A 173 13.57 16.71 -1.58
CA ALA A 173 12.74 15.51 -1.59
C ALA A 173 12.04 15.31 -2.95
N LEU A 174 11.41 14.16 -3.14
CA LEU A 174 10.67 13.82 -4.35
C LEU A 174 9.27 14.47 -4.34
N VAL A 175 8.98 15.20 -5.41
CA VAL A 175 7.69 15.87 -5.60
C VAL A 175 7.02 15.33 -6.86
N PHE A 176 5.72 15.02 -6.74
CA PHE A 176 4.89 14.70 -7.90
C PHE A 176 4.58 15.99 -8.66
N VAL A 177 4.99 16.04 -9.92
CA VAL A 177 4.76 17.20 -10.80
C VAL A 177 3.75 16.91 -11.91
N GLY A 178 3.39 15.62 -12.09
CA GLY A 178 2.51 15.20 -13.18
C GLY A 178 3.09 15.46 -14.57
N THR A 179 2.25 15.32 -15.58
CA THR A 179 2.58 15.57 -16.99
C THR A 179 1.50 16.40 -17.67
N ALA A 180 1.85 17.12 -18.74
CA ALA A 180 0.89 17.91 -19.53
C ALA A 180 0.04 17.04 -20.47
N GLY A 181 0.42 15.79 -20.70
CA GLY A 181 -0.28 14.85 -21.57
C GLY A 181 0.09 13.39 -21.25
N PRO A 182 -0.59 12.41 -21.84
CA PRO A 182 -0.34 11.00 -21.58
C PRO A 182 1.11 10.60 -21.89
N VAL A 183 1.70 9.80 -21.02
CA VAL A 183 3.05 9.24 -21.16
C VAL A 183 3.02 7.73 -20.86
N PRO A 184 4.00 6.94 -21.38
CA PRO A 184 4.21 5.57 -20.91
C PRO A 184 4.44 5.53 -19.40
N LEU A 185 3.88 4.53 -18.72
CA LEU A 185 3.91 4.41 -17.26
C LEU A 185 5.09 3.55 -16.74
N ASP A 186 6.08 3.28 -17.57
CA ASP A 186 7.28 2.49 -17.30
C ASP A 186 8.46 3.30 -16.77
N ASP A 187 8.37 4.64 -16.79
CA ASP A 187 9.40 5.55 -16.33
C ASP A 187 8.81 6.64 -15.43
N TYR A 188 8.86 6.41 -14.12
CA TYR A 188 8.33 7.32 -13.10
C TYR A 188 9.05 8.68 -13.06
N ALA A 189 10.29 8.80 -13.58
CA ALA A 189 11.01 10.08 -13.66
C ALA A 189 10.29 11.09 -14.55
N ARG A 190 9.30 10.67 -15.33
CA ARG A 190 8.48 11.58 -16.15
C ARG A 190 7.54 12.46 -15.32
N TRP A 191 7.09 12.00 -14.16
CA TRP A 191 6.13 12.71 -13.30
C TRP A 191 6.61 12.92 -11.86
N TRP A 192 7.81 12.44 -11.53
CA TRP A 192 8.48 12.76 -10.28
C TRP A 192 9.71 13.63 -10.52
N ARG A 193 9.96 14.56 -9.60
CA ARG A 193 11.17 15.39 -9.60
C ARG A 193 11.75 15.46 -8.19
N PHE A 194 13.05 15.31 -8.07
CA PHE A 194 13.75 15.74 -6.87
C PHE A 194 13.82 17.28 -6.90
N LEU A 195 13.25 17.93 -5.90
CA LEU A 195 13.25 19.38 -5.77
C LEU A 195 14.08 19.79 -4.56
N PRO A 196 15.18 20.54 -4.76
CA PRO A 196 15.93 21.16 -3.68
C PRO A 196 15.02 22.03 -2.82
N GLY A 197 15.12 21.89 -1.48
CA GLY A 197 14.30 22.64 -0.52
C GLY A 197 12.88 22.12 -0.32
N ALA A 198 12.43 21.06 -1.03
CA ALA A 198 11.20 20.37 -0.69
C ALA A 198 11.39 19.64 0.65
N ASN A 199 10.45 19.81 1.58
CA ASN A 199 10.44 19.20 2.90
C ASN A 199 9.02 19.26 3.48
N TRP A 200 8.79 18.83 4.69
CA TRP A 200 7.47 18.78 5.32
C TRP A 200 6.78 20.16 5.45
N ARG A 201 7.53 21.28 5.54
CA ARG A 201 6.97 22.65 5.55
C ARG A 201 6.69 23.19 4.14
N HIS A 202 7.39 22.64 3.15
CA HIS A 202 7.36 23.03 1.75
C HIS A 202 7.18 21.78 0.87
N PRO A 203 6.04 21.06 0.97
CA PRO A 203 5.89 19.71 0.42
C PRO A 203 6.01 19.63 -1.11
N ASP A 204 5.70 20.72 -1.82
CA ASP A 204 5.78 20.82 -3.27
C ASP A 204 6.96 21.72 -3.73
N GLY A 205 7.99 21.90 -2.87
CA GLY A 205 9.16 22.72 -3.10
C GLY A 205 9.10 24.08 -2.41
N PRO A 206 10.17 24.91 -2.51
CA PRO A 206 10.35 26.15 -1.73
C PRO A 206 9.23 27.17 -1.83
N GLY A 207 8.47 27.15 -2.94
CA GLY A 207 7.33 28.07 -3.16
C GLY A 207 6.02 27.59 -2.52
N SER A 208 5.98 26.39 -1.94
CA SER A 208 4.79 25.83 -1.30
C SER A 208 4.78 26.08 0.22
N THR A 209 3.61 25.92 0.85
CA THR A 209 3.45 26.09 2.30
C THR A 209 2.38 25.17 2.84
N ILE A 210 2.51 24.81 4.13
CA ILE A 210 1.48 24.12 4.91
C ILE A 210 0.60 25.08 5.74
N ALA A 211 0.71 26.39 5.52
CA ALA A 211 -0.16 27.36 6.20
C ALA A 211 -1.64 27.07 5.86
N GLY A 212 -2.49 26.97 6.88
CA GLY A 212 -3.90 26.60 6.73
C GLY A 212 -4.15 25.12 6.42
N LYS A 213 -3.14 24.25 6.54
CA LYS A 213 -3.23 22.80 6.35
C LYS A 213 -2.87 22.02 7.60
N ASP A 214 -3.31 22.49 8.76
CA ASP A 214 -2.97 21.92 10.07
C ASP A 214 -3.51 20.49 10.24
N ASP A 215 -4.66 20.19 9.68
CA ASP A 215 -5.35 18.90 9.67
C ASP A 215 -5.02 18.00 8.45
N TYR A 216 -4.07 18.40 7.61
CA TYR A 216 -3.57 17.54 6.53
C TYR A 216 -2.48 16.60 7.04
N PRO A 217 -2.34 15.39 6.46
CA PRO A 217 -1.26 14.48 6.82
C PRO A 217 0.10 15.14 6.55
N VAL A 218 1.05 14.97 7.45
CA VAL A 218 2.44 15.35 7.19
C VAL A 218 3.02 14.45 6.12
N VAL A 219 3.71 15.05 5.17
CA VAL A 219 4.40 14.34 4.07
C VAL A 219 5.86 14.81 3.98
N GLN A 220 6.64 14.27 3.04
CA GLN A 220 8.08 14.55 2.89
C GLN A 220 8.87 14.14 4.15
N VAL A 221 8.44 13.08 4.81
CA VAL A 221 9.09 12.50 5.99
C VAL A 221 9.66 11.14 5.67
N SER A 222 10.91 10.90 6.07
CA SER A 222 11.58 9.62 5.95
C SER A 222 11.10 8.61 7.00
N TYR A 223 11.54 7.36 6.89
CA TYR A 223 11.30 6.34 7.90
C TYR A 223 11.89 6.74 9.27
N ASP A 224 13.09 7.32 9.28
CA ASP A 224 13.74 7.75 10.51
C ASP A 224 13.07 8.98 11.12
N ASP A 225 12.54 9.91 10.31
CA ASP A 225 11.72 11.02 10.80
C ASP A 225 10.45 10.50 11.50
N ALA A 226 9.76 9.52 10.90
CA ALA A 226 8.58 8.89 11.48
C ALA A 226 8.92 8.14 12.79
N ARG A 227 10.06 7.47 12.87
CA ARG A 227 10.54 6.81 14.09
C ARG A 227 10.87 7.82 15.19
N ALA A 228 11.57 8.91 14.85
CA ALA A 228 11.91 9.96 15.81
C ALA A 228 10.64 10.58 16.43
N TYR A 229 9.66 10.89 15.59
CA TYR A 229 8.35 11.34 16.06
C TYR A 229 7.67 10.30 16.97
N ALA A 230 7.67 9.04 16.56
CA ALA A 230 7.06 7.94 17.32
C ALA A 230 7.67 7.82 18.73
N GLN A 231 9.00 7.87 18.82
CA GLN A 231 9.73 7.83 20.11
C GLN A 231 9.37 9.02 21.00
N TRP A 232 9.34 10.23 20.44
CA TRP A 232 8.94 11.44 21.18
C TRP A 232 7.51 11.33 21.70
N ALA A 233 6.59 10.78 20.90
CA ALA A 233 5.19 10.59 21.28
C ALA A 233 4.96 9.41 22.25
N GLY A 234 5.99 8.65 22.63
CA GLY A 234 5.85 7.43 23.44
C GLY A 234 5.10 6.30 22.72
N LYS A 235 5.14 6.28 21.40
CA LYS A 235 4.47 5.35 20.50
C LYS A 235 5.49 4.62 19.62
N ARG A 236 5.01 3.82 18.68
CA ARG A 236 5.83 3.14 17.66
C ARG A 236 5.12 3.12 16.30
N LEU A 237 5.84 2.83 15.24
CA LEU A 237 5.21 2.45 13.98
C LEU A 237 4.48 1.10 14.15
N PRO A 238 3.33 0.86 13.48
CA PRO A 238 2.73 -0.46 13.43
C PRO A 238 3.62 -1.41 12.62
N THR A 239 3.57 -2.71 12.93
CA THR A 239 4.09 -3.73 12.01
C THR A 239 3.22 -3.81 10.77
N GLU A 240 3.75 -4.39 9.69
CA GLU A 240 2.99 -4.58 8.46
C GLU A 240 1.72 -5.42 8.69
N ALA A 241 1.81 -6.47 9.52
CA ALA A 241 0.68 -7.32 9.85
C ALA A 241 -0.37 -6.59 10.71
N GLU A 242 0.04 -5.79 11.68
CA GLU A 242 -0.86 -4.95 12.48
C GLU A 242 -1.59 -3.94 11.57
N TRP A 243 -0.85 -3.28 10.68
CA TRP A 243 -1.41 -2.33 9.75
C TRP A 243 -2.47 -2.98 8.85
N GLU A 244 -2.18 -4.15 8.23
CA GLU A 244 -3.12 -4.83 7.35
C GLU A 244 -4.34 -5.34 8.10
N PHE A 245 -4.17 -5.93 9.29
CA PHE A 245 -5.28 -6.36 10.14
C PHE A 245 -6.21 -5.19 10.45
N ALA A 246 -5.64 -4.05 10.85
CA ALA A 246 -6.38 -2.83 11.14
C ALA A 246 -7.08 -2.25 9.90
N ALA A 247 -6.40 -2.24 8.74
CA ALA A 247 -6.95 -1.73 7.48
C ALA A 247 -8.16 -2.54 7.01
N ARG A 248 -8.16 -3.86 7.25
CA ARG A 248 -9.29 -4.72 6.90
C ARG A 248 -10.57 -4.40 7.71
N GLY A 249 -10.47 -3.74 8.86
CA GLY A 249 -11.62 -3.26 9.61
C GLY A 249 -12.61 -4.36 10.03
N GLY A 250 -12.13 -5.61 10.23
CA GLY A 250 -12.95 -6.77 10.53
C GLY A 250 -13.51 -7.51 9.30
N LEU A 251 -13.18 -7.07 8.07
CA LEU A 251 -13.56 -7.74 6.83
C LEU A 251 -12.48 -8.74 6.40
N GLU A 252 -12.84 -10.01 6.23
CA GLU A 252 -11.90 -11.02 5.73
C GLU A 252 -11.84 -10.97 4.20
N GLN A 253 -10.63 -10.78 3.65
CA GLN A 253 -10.32 -10.81 2.21
C GLN A 253 -11.19 -9.91 1.31
N ALA A 254 -11.79 -8.86 1.87
CA ALA A 254 -12.44 -7.85 1.06
C ALA A 254 -11.41 -7.08 0.19
N ASP A 255 -11.82 -6.65 -1.00
CA ASP A 255 -10.96 -5.92 -1.93
C ASP A 255 -10.51 -4.57 -1.37
N TYR A 256 -11.38 -3.91 -0.58
CA TYR A 256 -11.12 -2.58 0.03
C TYR A 256 -11.45 -2.60 1.53
N ALA A 257 -10.96 -1.60 2.23
CA ALA A 257 -11.21 -1.41 3.66
C ALA A 257 -12.70 -1.25 4.04
N TRP A 258 -13.59 -1.09 3.04
CA TRP A 258 -15.05 -0.91 3.18
C TRP A 258 -15.88 -1.97 2.46
N GLY A 259 -15.29 -2.98 1.82
CA GLY A 259 -15.97 -4.05 1.09
C GLY A 259 -15.43 -4.26 -0.31
N ASN A 260 -16.25 -4.80 -1.23
CA ASN A 260 -15.78 -5.25 -2.54
C ASN A 260 -16.12 -4.29 -3.70
N GLN A 261 -16.74 -3.15 -3.44
CA GLN A 261 -17.05 -2.15 -4.46
C GLN A 261 -16.20 -0.90 -4.25
N LEU A 262 -15.44 -0.48 -5.27
CA LEU A 262 -14.60 0.72 -5.18
C LEU A 262 -15.44 1.96 -4.80
N LYS A 263 -16.60 2.11 -5.45
CA LYS A 263 -17.54 3.23 -5.22
C LYS A 263 -18.93 2.68 -4.90
N PRO A 264 -19.19 2.23 -3.66
CA PRO A 264 -20.51 1.71 -3.28
C PRO A 264 -21.56 2.81 -3.45
N ALA A 265 -22.64 2.50 -4.20
CA ALA A 265 -23.69 3.45 -4.60
C ALA A 265 -23.14 4.76 -5.22
N GLY A 266 -22.02 4.70 -5.94
CA GLY A 266 -21.36 5.85 -6.55
C GLY A 266 -20.57 6.75 -5.58
N ARG A 267 -20.51 6.41 -4.29
CA ARG A 267 -19.83 7.20 -3.26
C ARG A 267 -18.32 6.97 -3.31
N GLN A 268 -17.57 8.07 -3.36
CA GLN A 268 -16.12 8.03 -3.18
C GLN A 268 -15.79 7.70 -1.72
N MET A 269 -14.95 6.67 -1.51
CA MET A 269 -14.64 6.15 -0.17
C MET A 269 -13.23 6.48 0.30
N ALA A 270 -12.36 6.97 -0.58
CA ALA A 270 -10.97 7.33 -0.29
C ALA A 270 -10.48 8.43 -1.22
N ASN A 271 -9.46 9.16 -0.79
CA ASN A 271 -8.75 10.12 -1.62
C ASN A 271 -7.81 9.37 -2.57
N ILE A 272 -8.26 9.12 -3.79
CA ILE A 272 -7.50 8.46 -4.87
C ILE A 272 -7.63 9.26 -6.17
N TRP A 273 -6.82 8.95 -7.17
CA TRP A 273 -6.75 9.71 -8.42
C TRP A 273 -8.09 9.85 -9.14
N GLU A 274 -8.86 8.77 -9.28
CA GLU A 274 -10.16 8.78 -9.95
C GLU A 274 -11.23 9.64 -9.26
N GLY A 275 -10.97 10.07 -8.03
CA GLY A 275 -11.85 11.01 -7.31
C GLY A 275 -11.45 12.47 -7.50
N GLN A 276 -10.24 12.73 -7.94
CA GLN A 276 -9.68 14.08 -8.00
C GLN A 276 -9.47 14.60 -9.43
N GLN A 277 -9.04 13.73 -10.35
CA GLN A 277 -8.57 14.12 -11.67
C GLN A 277 -9.50 13.59 -12.76
N PRO A 278 -9.95 14.46 -13.69
CA PRO A 278 -10.73 14.04 -14.86
C PRO A 278 -9.87 13.37 -15.93
N GLN A 279 -8.54 13.52 -15.84
CA GLN A 279 -7.58 12.98 -16.81
C GLN A 279 -6.96 11.67 -16.32
N PRO A 280 -6.53 10.78 -17.25
CA PRO A 280 -5.80 9.58 -16.87
C PRO A 280 -4.46 9.92 -16.20
N PHE A 281 -4.04 9.10 -15.24
CA PHE A 281 -2.73 9.25 -14.58
C PHE A 281 -1.60 9.19 -15.62
N PRO A 282 -0.55 10.00 -15.51
CA PRO A 282 -0.28 11.05 -14.52
C PRO A 282 -0.55 12.49 -15.05
N VAL A 283 -1.54 12.65 -15.92
CA VAL A 283 -1.85 13.94 -16.57
C VAL A 283 -2.50 14.89 -15.58
N VAL A 284 -1.86 16.02 -15.33
CA VAL A 284 -2.40 17.11 -14.52
C VAL A 284 -2.90 18.22 -15.45
N ASP A 285 -4.21 18.47 -15.45
CA ASP A 285 -4.76 19.59 -16.21
C ASP A 285 -4.62 20.89 -15.41
N ALA A 286 -3.66 21.71 -15.81
CA ALA A 286 -3.43 23.02 -15.19
C ALA A 286 -4.68 23.93 -15.23
N ARG A 287 -5.63 23.67 -16.15
CA ARG A 287 -6.89 24.43 -16.28
C ARG A 287 -7.94 24.01 -15.26
N SER A 288 -7.82 22.82 -14.67
CA SER A 288 -8.76 22.34 -13.65
C SER A 288 -8.65 23.10 -12.33
N GLY A 289 -7.56 23.82 -12.11
CA GLY A 289 -7.27 24.58 -10.89
C GLY A 289 -7.12 23.72 -9.62
N LYS A 290 -7.18 22.38 -9.74
CA LYS A 290 -7.08 21.46 -8.63
C LYS A 290 -5.93 20.46 -8.90
N PRO A 291 -4.75 20.68 -8.32
CA PRO A 291 -3.70 19.68 -8.35
C PRO A 291 -4.15 18.43 -7.55
N ALA A 292 -3.70 17.25 -7.98
CA ALA A 292 -3.81 16.07 -7.16
C ALA A 292 -3.01 16.28 -5.86
N ALA A 293 -3.66 16.17 -4.70
CA ALA A 293 -3.08 16.53 -3.40
C ALA A 293 -3.70 15.70 -2.27
N PRO A 294 -3.03 15.59 -1.12
CA PRO A 294 -3.64 15.10 0.10
C PRO A 294 -4.92 15.90 0.46
N SER A 295 -5.84 15.27 1.16
CA SER A 295 -7.00 15.90 1.80
C SER A 295 -6.80 15.99 3.31
N PRO A 296 -7.56 16.83 4.03
CA PRO A 296 -7.62 16.77 5.48
C PRO A 296 -7.89 15.34 5.95
N VAL A 297 -7.26 14.92 7.04
CA VAL A 297 -7.48 13.60 7.60
C VAL A 297 -8.96 13.40 7.99
N GLY A 298 -9.48 12.19 7.84
CA GLY A 298 -10.88 11.91 8.19
C GLY A 298 -11.93 12.47 7.22
N THR A 299 -11.52 12.95 6.05
CA THR A 299 -12.47 13.44 5.02
C THR A 299 -13.39 12.34 4.52
N TYR A 300 -12.93 11.10 4.48
CA TYR A 300 -13.68 9.94 4.02
C TYR A 300 -14.15 9.07 5.20
N PRO A 301 -15.16 8.19 4.99
CA PRO A 301 -15.68 7.36 6.07
C PRO A 301 -14.62 6.44 6.67
N PRO A 302 -14.66 6.21 8.00
CA PRO A 302 -13.78 5.24 8.65
C PRO A 302 -14.17 3.80 8.29
N ASN A 303 -13.24 2.88 8.49
CA ASN A 303 -13.49 1.45 8.42
C ASN A 303 -14.21 0.92 9.69
N GLY A 304 -14.42 -0.41 9.77
CA GLY A 304 -15.13 -1.04 10.90
C GLY A 304 -14.48 -0.87 12.27
N TYR A 305 -13.19 -0.54 12.35
CA TYR A 305 -12.49 -0.22 13.60
C TYR A 305 -12.43 1.28 13.91
N GLY A 306 -13.09 2.12 13.12
CA GLY A 306 -13.10 3.58 13.32
C GLY A 306 -11.84 4.29 12.82
N LEU A 307 -11.07 3.66 11.94
CA LEU A 307 -9.86 4.19 11.34
C LEU A 307 -10.16 4.89 10.02
N TYR A 308 -9.66 6.10 9.87
CA TYR A 308 -9.74 6.89 8.65
C TYR A 308 -8.51 6.68 7.78
N ASP A 309 -8.63 6.95 6.49
CA ASP A 309 -7.53 7.03 5.52
C ASP A 309 -6.61 5.77 5.49
N MET A 310 -7.19 4.58 5.77
CA MET A 310 -6.49 3.29 5.59
C MET A 310 -6.37 2.90 4.12
N ALA A 311 -6.88 3.73 3.21
CA ALA A 311 -6.80 3.57 1.77
C ALA A 311 -6.75 4.95 1.12
N GLY A 312 -5.78 5.19 0.23
CA GLY A 312 -5.59 6.48 -0.42
C GLY A 312 -4.99 7.54 0.53
N ASN A 313 -5.20 8.79 0.22
CA ASN A 313 -4.65 9.98 0.86
C ASN A 313 -3.11 9.99 0.79
N VAL A 314 -2.41 9.44 1.77
CA VAL A 314 -0.96 9.28 1.73
C VAL A 314 -0.54 7.86 2.06
N TRP A 315 0.55 7.38 1.47
CA TRP A 315 1.22 6.17 1.91
C TRP A 315 1.67 6.28 3.36
N GLN A 316 1.76 5.15 4.03
CA GLN A 316 2.08 5.09 5.45
C GLN A 316 3.27 4.17 5.70
N TRP A 317 4.31 4.69 6.36
CA TRP A 317 5.42 3.88 6.85
C TRP A 317 4.94 2.87 7.89
N VAL A 318 5.44 1.63 7.78
CA VAL A 318 5.32 0.60 8.83
C VAL A 318 6.71 0.12 9.25
N ALA A 319 6.80 -0.63 10.34
CA ALA A 319 8.09 -0.96 10.98
C ALA A 319 8.98 -1.90 10.16
N ASP A 320 8.40 -2.69 9.26
CA ASP A 320 9.03 -3.85 8.65
C ASP A 320 10.03 -3.50 7.54
N TRP A 321 11.10 -4.28 7.44
CA TRP A 321 11.90 -4.33 6.22
C TRP A 321 11.09 -4.93 5.08
N TYR A 322 11.31 -4.43 3.87
CA TYR A 322 10.63 -4.96 2.70
C TYR A 322 11.41 -6.13 2.08
N ARG A 323 10.72 -7.26 1.92
CA ARG A 323 11.15 -8.36 1.04
C ARG A 323 10.03 -8.69 0.07
N ALA A 324 10.37 -8.84 -1.21
CA ALA A 324 9.40 -9.20 -2.24
C ALA A 324 8.84 -10.62 -2.03
N ASP A 325 9.61 -11.51 -1.40
CA ASP A 325 9.27 -12.91 -1.10
C ASP A 325 8.79 -13.15 0.34
N ALA A 326 8.57 -12.10 1.14
CA ALA A 326 8.25 -12.25 2.56
C ALA A 326 7.05 -13.18 2.82
N PHE A 327 6.01 -13.09 2.01
CA PHE A 327 4.79 -13.89 2.18
C PHE A 327 4.99 -15.35 1.74
N LEU A 328 5.82 -15.59 0.73
CA LEU A 328 6.24 -16.94 0.35
C LEU A 328 7.01 -17.61 1.49
N LEU A 329 8.00 -16.94 2.08
CA LEU A 329 8.77 -17.42 3.21
C LEU A 329 7.89 -17.69 4.44
N ALA A 330 6.87 -16.87 4.68
CA ALA A 330 5.91 -17.08 5.77
C ALA A 330 5.15 -18.40 5.60
N VAL A 331 4.70 -18.73 4.38
CA VAL A 331 4.02 -20.01 4.09
C VAL A 331 4.99 -21.20 4.17
N GLU A 332 6.19 -21.06 3.64
CA GLU A 332 7.21 -22.11 3.67
C GLU A 332 7.61 -22.50 5.10
N SER A 333 7.45 -21.60 6.07
CA SER A 333 7.66 -21.91 7.50
C SER A 333 6.71 -22.98 8.02
N GLY A 334 5.58 -23.24 7.35
CA GLY A 334 4.57 -24.24 7.69
C GLY A 334 3.80 -23.96 8.99
N ARG A 335 3.94 -22.76 9.58
CA ARG A 335 3.30 -22.36 10.85
C ARG A 335 2.61 -21.02 10.69
N PRO A 336 1.45 -20.82 11.35
CA PRO A 336 0.88 -19.47 11.47
C PRO A 336 1.90 -18.53 12.13
N VAL A 337 2.11 -17.36 11.53
CA VAL A 337 3.05 -16.38 12.07
C VAL A 337 2.36 -15.60 13.17
N ALA A 338 2.87 -15.72 14.40
CA ALA A 338 2.35 -14.97 15.56
C ALA A 338 3.13 -13.68 15.75
N ASP A 339 2.42 -12.57 15.88
CA ASP A 339 2.98 -11.21 16.02
C ASP A 339 4.16 -10.94 15.09
N PRO A 340 3.97 -11.02 13.75
CA PRO A 340 5.06 -10.85 12.80
C PRO A 340 5.76 -9.50 12.98
N GLN A 341 7.09 -9.55 13.06
CA GLN A 341 7.95 -8.34 13.16
C GLN A 341 8.63 -8.02 11.82
N GLY A 342 8.19 -8.69 10.75
CA GLY A 342 8.80 -8.59 9.44
C GLY A 342 10.13 -9.34 9.30
N PRO A 343 10.71 -9.34 8.10
CA PRO A 343 12.03 -9.94 7.83
C PRO A 343 13.17 -9.14 8.48
N ALA A 344 14.32 -9.79 8.64
CA ALA A 344 15.50 -9.18 9.25
C ALA A 344 16.23 -8.19 8.31
N ASP A 345 16.03 -8.33 7.00
CA ASP A 345 16.70 -7.56 5.95
C ASP A 345 15.78 -7.28 4.76
N SER A 346 16.26 -6.46 3.83
CA SER A 346 15.58 -6.17 2.57
C SER A 346 16.01 -7.10 1.46
N TRP A 347 15.03 -7.48 0.61
CA TRP A 347 15.30 -8.15 -0.65
C TRP A 347 14.23 -7.80 -1.70
N ASP A 348 14.67 -7.19 -2.80
CA ASP A 348 13.79 -6.82 -3.92
C ASP A 348 14.55 -6.93 -5.25
N PRO A 349 14.41 -8.03 -5.98
CA PRO A 349 15.04 -8.19 -7.28
C PRO A 349 14.23 -7.56 -8.43
N THR A 350 13.10 -6.94 -8.15
CA THR A 350 12.14 -6.51 -9.18
C THR A 350 12.36 -5.08 -9.67
N GLU A 351 13.13 -4.26 -8.93
CA GLU A 351 13.37 -2.86 -9.30
C GLU A 351 14.62 -2.74 -10.19
N PRO A 352 14.45 -2.35 -11.44
CA PRO A 352 15.58 -2.23 -12.37
C PRO A 352 16.62 -1.19 -11.91
N GLY A 353 17.90 -1.58 -11.93
CA GLY A 353 18.99 -0.68 -11.59
C GLY A 353 19.24 -0.46 -10.09
N VAL A 354 18.40 -1.00 -9.22
CA VAL A 354 18.60 -0.97 -7.77
C VAL A 354 19.15 -2.32 -7.30
N PRO A 355 20.19 -2.36 -6.44
CA PRO A 355 20.69 -3.62 -5.89
C PRO A 355 19.60 -4.39 -5.15
N PRO A 356 19.50 -5.73 -5.33
CA PRO A 356 18.43 -6.52 -4.70
C PRO A 356 18.36 -6.43 -3.17
N HIS A 357 19.47 -6.16 -2.51
CA HIS A 357 19.56 -5.99 -1.06
C HIS A 357 19.66 -4.51 -0.63
N ALA A 358 19.34 -3.57 -1.52
CA ALA A 358 19.23 -2.17 -1.13
C ALA A 358 18.24 -2.02 0.02
N PRO A 359 18.55 -1.23 1.06
CA PRO A 359 17.65 -1.04 2.18
C PRO A 359 16.29 -0.50 1.74
N LYS A 360 15.21 -1.20 2.08
CA LYS A 360 13.83 -0.76 1.82
C LYS A 360 12.95 -1.04 3.03
N ARG A 361 12.09 -0.10 3.38
CA ARG A 361 11.01 -0.28 4.36
C ARG A 361 9.68 -0.42 3.66
N VAL A 362 8.76 -1.12 4.31
CA VAL A 362 7.40 -1.31 3.78
C VAL A 362 6.59 -0.02 3.94
N ILE A 363 5.85 0.32 2.89
CA ILE A 363 4.77 1.33 2.93
C ILE A 363 3.45 0.69 2.52
N ARG A 364 2.36 1.19 3.10
CA ARG A 364 1.01 0.64 2.94
C ARG A 364 -0.03 1.72 2.63
N GLY A 365 -1.22 1.32 2.15
CA GLY A 365 -2.42 2.14 1.99
C GLY A 365 -2.58 2.84 0.66
N GLY A 366 -1.54 3.00 -0.12
CA GLY A 366 -1.61 3.81 -1.35
C GLY A 366 -1.76 5.30 -1.06
N SER A 367 -2.03 6.10 -2.08
CA SER A 367 -2.14 7.55 -1.91
C SER A 367 -3.15 8.16 -2.88
N PHE A 368 -3.32 9.48 -2.83
CA PHE A 368 -4.11 10.27 -3.77
C PHE A 368 -3.67 10.12 -5.25
N LEU A 369 -2.51 9.55 -5.50
CA LEU A 369 -2.00 9.25 -6.84
C LEU A 369 -2.38 7.85 -7.35
N CYS A 370 -2.95 6.99 -6.50
CA CYS A 370 -3.29 5.63 -6.88
C CYS A 370 -4.59 5.55 -7.68
N ASN A 371 -4.59 4.68 -8.70
CA ASN A 371 -5.69 4.47 -9.63
C ASN A 371 -5.65 3.06 -10.22
N GLU A 372 -6.67 2.64 -10.94
CA GLU A 372 -6.76 1.30 -11.50
C GLU A 372 -5.71 1.00 -12.57
N SER A 373 -5.23 2.01 -13.30
CA SER A 373 -4.33 1.82 -14.44
C SER A 373 -2.85 1.71 -14.05
N TYR A 374 -2.45 2.26 -12.88
CA TYR A 374 -1.04 2.32 -12.49
C TYR A 374 -0.75 1.77 -11.09
N CYS A 375 -1.55 2.15 -10.10
CA CYS A 375 -1.28 1.85 -8.71
C CYS A 375 -2.57 1.50 -7.97
N GLN A 376 -2.95 0.22 -7.91
CA GLN A 376 -4.12 -0.25 -7.15
C GLN A 376 -3.80 -0.47 -5.66
N SER A 377 -2.88 0.31 -5.09
CA SER A 377 -2.35 0.06 -3.74
C SER A 377 -3.21 0.61 -2.61
N TYR A 378 -4.42 1.09 -2.91
CA TYR A 378 -5.49 1.37 -1.93
C TYR A 378 -6.23 0.10 -1.45
N ARG A 379 -5.75 -1.10 -1.84
CA ARG A 379 -6.23 -2.40 -1.33
C ARG A 379 -5.50 -2.75 -0.03
N PRO A 380 -6.17 -3.32 1.00
CA PRO A 380 -5.52 -3.66 2.25
C PRO A 380 -4.30 -4.57 2.12
N SER A 381 -4.28 -5.48 1.13
CA SER A 381 -3.16 -6.40 0.89
C SER A 381 -1.97 -5.76 0.19
N ALA A 382 -2.17 -4.63 -0.50
CA ALA A 382 -1.13 -4.02 -1.32
C ALA A 382 0.02 -3.46 -0.48
N ARG A 383 1.26 -3.70 -0.95
CA ARG A 383 2.50 -3.34 -0.26
C ARG A 383 3.57 -2.90 -1.23
N ARG A 384 4.45 -1.99 -0.80
CA ARG A 384 5.63 -1.57 -1.57
C ARG A 384 6.84 -1.40 -0.67
N GLY A 385 8.03 -1.58 -1.25
CA GLY A 385 9.30 -1.24 -0.64
C GLY A 385 9.77 0.13 -1.11
N VAL A 386 10.25 0.96 -0.18
CA VAL A 386 10.78 2.29 -0.47
C VAL A 386 12.05 2.52 0.33
N ASP A 387 13.00 3.27 -0.25
CA ASP A 387 14.20 3.75 0.42
C ASP A 387 13.84 4.42 1.76
N PRO A 388 14.40 3.99 2.90
CA PRO A 388 14.12 4.58 4.21
C PRO A 388 14.41 6.07 4.30
N GLU A 389 15.31 6.60 3.49
CA GLU A 389 15.68 8.01 3.47
C GLU A 389 14.79 8.86 2.56
N ALA A 390 13.89 8.22 1.78
CA ALA A 390 13.06 8.95 0.84
C ALA A 390 11.98 9.77 1.53
N GLY A 391 12.00 11.10 1.30
CA GLY A 391 10.82 11.95 1.48
C GLY A 391 10.04 12.04 0.16
N MET A 392 8.73 11.88 0.21
CA MET A 392 7.85 11.98 -0.96
C MET A 392 6.60 12.81 -0.63
N SER A 393 6.10 13.59 -1.59
CA SER A 393 4.91 14.44 -1.40
C SER A 393 3.60 13.68 -1.16
N HIS A 394 3.64 12.36 -1.14
CA HIS A 394 2.50 11.47 -0.89
C HIS A 394 2.76 10.39 0.18
N LEU A 395 3.77 10.58 1.04
CA LEU A 395 4.20 9.58 2.01
C LEU A 395 4.30 10.20 3.41
N GLY A 396 3.51 9.66 4.32
CA GLY A 396 3.39 10.01 5.72
C GLY A 396 3.41 8.76 6.61
N PHE A 397 2.74 8.79 7.76
CA PHE A 397 2.70 7.68 8.71
C PHE A 397 1.60 7.87 9.76
N ARG A 398 1.25 6.78 10.45
CA ARG A 398 0.47 6.74 11.69
C ARG A 398 1.14 5.85 12.71
N LEU A 399 0.75 5.95 13.98
CA LEU A 399 1.42 5.26 15.07
C LEU A 399 0.53 4.25 15.77
N ALA A 400 1.19 3.22 16.30
CA ALA A 400 0.62 2.23 17.20
C ALA A 400 1.13 2.42 18.63
N MET A 401 0.37 1.93 19.61
CA MET A 401 0.76 1.84 21.00
C MET A 401 0.31 0.52 21.60
N ASP A 402 1.21 -0.17 22.27
CA ASP A 402 0.87 -1.38 22.99
C ASP A 402 0.04 -1.06 24.23
N GLU A 403 -0.92 -1.91 24.59
CA GLU A 403 -1.72 -1.74 25.79
C GLU A 403 -0.85 -1.58 27.06
N ARG A 404 0.22 -2.40 27.17
CA ARG A 404 1.16 -2.32 28.29
C ARG A 404 1.86 -0.95 28.37
N ALA A 405 2.24 -0.39 27.23
CA ALA A 405 2.87 0.93 27.16
C ALA A 405 1.89 2.02 27.65
N TRP A 406 0.64 1.93 27.24
CA TRP A 406 -0.41 2.83 27.72
C TRP A 406 -0.61 2.73 29.23
N LEU A 407 -0.74 1.51 29.77
CA LEU A 407 -0.91 1.29 31.21
C LEU A 407 0.29 1.79 32.03
N ALA A 408 1.51 1.63 31.51
CA ALA A 408 2.72 2.17 32.15
C ALA A 408 2.71 3.70 32.21
N LEU A 409 2.33 4.38 31.12
CA LEU A 409 2.22 5.84 31.10
C LEU A 409 1.20 6.38 32.11
N ARG A 410 0.08 5.69 32.32
CA ARG A 410 -0.92 6.03 33.34
C ARG A 410 -0.38 5.87 34.75
N GLY A 411 0.31 4.77 35.03
CA GLY A 411 0.90 4.50 36.35
C GLY A 411 1.87 5.61 36.78
N HIS A 412 2.69 6.10 35.87
CA HIS A 412 3.63 7.22 36.16
C HIS A 412 2.91 8.55 36.42
N LYS A 413 1.83 8.87 35.72
CA LYS A 413 1.03 10.07 35.93
C LYS A 413 0.35 10.09 37.32
N HIS A 414 -0.17 8.95 37.77
CA HIS A 414 -0.80 8.83 39.08
C HIS A 414 0.24 8.87 40.22
N ALA A 415 1.43 8.29 40.04
CA ALA A 415 2.50 8.38 41.05
C ALA A 415 3.06 9.80 41.20
N GLY A 416 3.15 10.57 40.11
CA GLY A 416 3.60 11.96 40.16
C GLY A 416 2.57 12.91 40.77
N ALA A 417 1.28 12.65 40.61
CA ALA A 417 0.21 13.47 41.21
C ALA A 417 0.12 13.31 42.75
N ASN A 418 0.46 12.12 43.24
CA ASN A 418 0.46 11.83 44.68
C ASN A 418 1.76 12.26 45.41
N ALA A 419 2.78 12.73 44.68
CA ALA A 419 4.05 13.19 45.28
C ALA A 419 4.12 14.72 45.46
N THR A 420 3.07 15.45 45.08
CA THR A 420 2.98 16.91 45.15
C THR A 420 1.93 17.42 46.16
N ASP A 421 1.27 16.52 46.90
CA ASP A 421 0.48 16.82 48.11
C ASP A 421 1.31 16.43 49.37
#